data_dc711e567ff7a0925908e4e8ea5a2cb0
#
_entry.id   dc711e567ff7a0925908e4e8ea5a2cb0
#
_cell.length_a   1.000
_cell.length_b   1.000
_cell.length_c   1.000
_cell.angle_alpha   90.00
_cell.angle_beta   90.00
_cell.angle_gamma   90.00
#
_symmetry.space_group_name_H-M   'P 1'
#
loop_
_entity.id
_entity.type
_entity.pdbx_description
1 polymer ?
#
loop_
_entity_poly.entity_id
_entity_poly.type
_entity_poly.pdbx_seq_one_letter_code
_entity_poly.pdbx_strand_id
1 'polypeptide(L)'
;MTDHDEAAAVRPLALAWASRHLEAGERIVRTEVLHGGVTAETRRLAVGARGGGTRDLVLRTFVGVEHAEDWLDREAGALMLLKGTGVPAPGLVAADPTAAYCEYPSLLMTHLAGRTVLDDEGLETRVPLLARQLVAIHAIRPAERPREYVALTTADTVVTPKGADAVAWTAAIDVIRQPAPPYEGRFLHRDFHPGNVLFDVAPARPAGARITGVVDWAATSWGPVDLDVAHCSANLALLHGPAWGLRFAEAYEEAGGMPASTASERLYWWVRDGLAFSEEVRLVSQPWREAGRTELTTRVVEERLDAYVTALMDAPG
;
A
#
# COMPACT_ATOMS: atom_id res chain seq x y z
N MET A 1 -33.37 -4.33 1.77
CA MET A 1 -32.24 -5.27 1.82
C MET A 1 -31.39 -4.89 0.64
N THR A 2 -30.35 -4.15 0.91
CA THR A 2 -29.48 -3.54 -0.11
C THR A 2 -28.29 -4.46 -0.33
N ASP A 3 -27.71 -4.44 -1.55
CA ASP A 3 -26.55 -5.25 -1.99
C ASP A 3 -25.33 -5.27 -1.03
N HIS A 4 -25.32 -4.42 -0.01
CA HIS A 4 -24.26 -4.38 1.02
C HIS A 4 -24.34 -5.52 2.07
N ASP A 5 -25.48 -6.18 2.23
CA ASP A 5 -25.62 -7.28 3.19
C ASP A 5 -25.14 -8.64 2.63
N GLU A 6 -25.05 -8.79 1.31
CA GLU A 6 -24.51 -10.01 0.69
C GLU A 6 -22.98 -10.08 0.75
N ALA A 7 -22.29 -8.93 0.73
CA ALA A 7 -20.83 -8.84 0.89
C ALA A 7 -20.34 -9.25 2.30
N ALA A 8 -21.24 -9.28 3.28
CA ALA A 8 -20.95 -9.68 4.66
C ALA A 8 -21.08 -11.19 4.92
N ALA A 9 -21.51 -12.00 3.95
CA ALA A 9 -21.67 -13.42 4.14
C ALA A 9 -20.33 -14.11 4.40
N VAL A 10 -20.26 -14.83 5.51
CA VAL A 10 -19.10 -15.68 5.82
C VAL A 10 -19.02 -16.80 4.79
N ARG A 11 -17.89 -16.93 4.08
CA ARG A 11 -17.67 -17.97 3.08
C ARG A 11 -17.33 -19.31 3.76
N PRO A 12 -18.23 -20.31 3.74
CA PRO A 12 -18.03 -21.53 4.51
C PRO A 12 -16.81 -22.34 4.10
N LEU A 13 -16.50 -22.41 2.79
CA LEU A 13 -15.33 -23.14 2.28
C LEU A 13 -14.03 -22.48 2.71
N ALA A 14 -13.93 -21.16 2.64
CA ALA A 14 -12.75 -20.44 3.08
C ALA A 14 -12.50 -20.57 4.60
N LEU A 15 -13.57 -20.56 5.42
CA LEU A 15 -13.45 -20.82 6.86
C LEU A 15 -13.08 -22.28 7.17
N ALA A 16 -13.66 -23.23 6.44
CA ALA A 16 -13.30 -24.66 6.60
C ALA A 16 -11.83 -24.89 6.20
N TRP A 17 -11.37 -24.23 5.13
CA TRP A 17 -9.97 -24.28 4.73
C TRP A 17 -9.08 -23.63 5.79
N ALA A 18 -9.36 -22.42 6.26
CA ALA A 18 -8.60 -21.76 7.32
C ALA A 18 -8.51 -22.64 8.58
N SER A 19 -9.60 -23.33 8.95
CA SER A 19 -9.64 -24.20 10.11
C SER A 19 -8.69 -25.41 10.01
N ARG A 20 -8.34 -25.87 8.80
CA ARG A 20 -7.37 -26.97 8.59
C ARG A 20 -5.92 -26.55 8.86
N HIS A 21 -5.64 -25.25 8.85
CA HIS A 21 -4.31 -24.67 9.08
C HIS A 21 -4.12 -24.17 10.51
N LEU A 22 -5.07 -24.44 11.41
CA LEU A 22 -4.95 -24.14 12.83
C LEU A 22 -4.13 -25.24 13.54
N GLU A 23 -3.56 -24.88 14.68
CA GLU A 23 -2.87 -25.84 15.52
C GLU A 23 -3.85 -26.82 16.20
N ALA A 24 -3.34 -27.98 16.62
CA ALA A 24 -4.16 -28.99 17.25
C ALA A 24 -4.87 -28.47 18.51
N GLY A 25 -6.21 -28.48 18.49
CA GLY A 25 -7.03 -28.00 19.60
C GLY A 25 -7.44 -26.53 19.51
N GLU A 26 -7.00 -25.82 18.50
CA GLU A 26 -7.49 -24.49 18.16
C GLU A 26 -8.77 -24.55 17.35
N ARG A 27 -9.58 -23.49 17.44
CA ARG A 27 -10.79 -23.30 16.63
C ARG A 27 -11.05 -21.81 16.40
N ILE A 28 -11.68 -21.48 15.29
CA ILE A 28 -12.20 -20.13 15.03
C ILE A 28 -13.41 -19.93 15.98
N VAL A 29 -13.33 -18.91 16.81
CA VAL A 29 -14.39 -18.59 17.80
C VAL A 29 -15.19 -17.35 17.41
N ARG A 30 -14.64 -16.48 16.58
CA ARG A 30 -15.31 -15.28 16.05
C ARG A 30 -14.69 -14.87 14.72
N THR A 31 -15.52 -14.29 13.85
CA THR A 31 -15.09 -13.64 12.62
C THR A 31 -15.59 -12.20 12.60
N GLU A 32 -14.78 -11.29 12.09
CA GLU A 32 -15.06 -9.86 12.00
C GLU A 32 -14.61 -9.35 10.64
N VAL A 33 -15.42 -8.54 9.96
CA VAL A 33 -15.02 -7.89 8.70
C VAL A 33 -14.01 -6.79 9.00
N LEU A 34 -12.90 -6.79 8.27
CA LEU A 34 -11.96 -5.68 8.27
C LEU A 34 -12.24 -4.83 7.03
N HIS A 35 -12.62 -3.57 7.26
CA HIS A 35 -12.88 -2.60 6.21
C HIS A 35 -11.57 -1.95 5.75
N GLY A 36 -11.51 -1.51 4.48
CA GLY A 36 -10.39 -0.74 3.94
C GLY A 36 -9.66 -1.39 2.76
N GLY A 37 -9.94 -2.64 2.40
CA GLY A 37 -9.43 -3.28 1.18
C GLY A 37 -10.38 -3.08 0.00
N VAL A 38 -9.86 -2.68 -1.16
CA VAL A 38 -10.66 -2.53 -2.40
C VAL A 38 -10.71 -3.84 -3.20
N THR A 39 -9.69 -4.69 -3.06
CA THR A 39 -9.45 -5.84 -3.94
C THR A 39 -9.81 -7.19 -3.31
N ALA A 40 -10.01 -7.27 -1.99
CA ALA A 40 -10.29 -8.53 -1.32
C ALA A 40 -11.26 -8.36 -0.14
N GLU A 41 -12.13 -9.32 0.07
CA GLU A 41 -12.84 -9.46 1.34
C GLU A 41 -11.83 -9.84 2.42
N THR A 42 -11.66 -8.99 3.42
CA THR A 42 -10.69 -9.21 4.49
C THR A 42 -11.43 -9.43 5.81
N ARG A 43 -11.08 -10.51 6.51
CA ARG A 43 -11.70 -10.89 7.80
C ARG A 43 -10.64 -11.16 8.86
N ARG A 44 -10.87 -10.66 10.06
CA ARG A 44 -10.18 -11.09 11.26
C ARG A 44 -10.84 -12.34 11.81
N LEU A 45 -10.05 -13.37 12.08
CA LEU A 45 -10.45 -14.61 12.68
C LEU A 45 -9.87 -14.69 14.08
N ALA A 46 -10.71 -14.59 15.11
CA ALA A 46 -10.28 -14.88 16.47
C ALA A 46 -10.19 -16.39 16.66
N VAL A 47 -9.02 -16.89 17.00
CA VAL A 47 -8.72 -18.31 17.18
C VAL A 47 -8.50 -18.58 18.65
N GLY A 48 -9.32 -19.45 19.23
CA GLY A 48 -9.23 -19.85 20.64
C GLY A 48 -8.61 -21.23 20.79
N ALA A 49 -7.71 -21.39 21.77
CA ALA A 49 -7.10 -22.65 22.14
C ALA A 49 -7.77 -23.29 23.36
N ARG A 50 -7.72 -24.63 23.51
CA ARG A 50 -8.28 -25.35 24.65
C ARG A 50 -7.72 -24.90 26.01
N GLY A 51 -6.51 -24.34 26.04
CA GLY A 51 -5.87 -23.79 27.25
C GLY A 51 -6.25 -22.35 27.61
N GLY A 52 -7.25 -21.74 26.90
CA GLY A 52 -7.76 -20.39 27.19
C GLY A 52 -6.99 -19.24 26.53
N GLY A 53 -5.96 -19.50 25.74
CA GLY A 53 -5.29 -18.49 24.91
C GLY A 53 -6.11 -18.13 23.67
N THR A 54 -6.00 -16.88 23.21
CA THR A 54 -6.55 -16.44 21.92
C THR A 54 -5.48 -15.77 21.08
N ARG A 55 -5.52 -15.98 19.76
CA ARG A 55 -4.72 -15.25 18.76
C ARG A 55 -5.60 -14.87 17.59
N ASP A 56 -5.16 -13.90 16.82
CA ASP A 56 -5.91 -13.45 15.66
C ASP A 56 -5.16 -13.80 14.37
N LEU A 57 -5.92 -14.20 13.38
CA LEU A 57 -5.46 -14.37 11.99
C LEU A 57 -6.26 -13.43 11.08
N VAL A 58 -5.76 -13.22 9.89
CA VAL A 58 -6.45 -12.50 8.82
C VAL A 58 -6.65 -13.44 7.65
N LEU A 59 -7.87 -13.54 7.18
CA LEU A 59 -8.27 -14.23 5.96
C LEU A 59 -8.61 -13.19 4.90
N ARG A 60 -7.88 -13.20 3.79
CA ARG A 60 -8.19 -12.41 2.58
C ARG A 60 -8.75 -13.35 1.51
N THR A 61 -9.85 -12.96 0.86
CA THR A 61 -10.50 -13.73 -0.19
C THR A 61 -10.76 -12.79 -1.38
N PHE A 62 -10.23 -13.12 -2.54
CA PHE A 62 -10.29 -12.28 -3.74
C PHE A 62 -11.51 -12.65 -4.58
N VAL A 63 -12.63 -12.00 -4.32
CA VAL A 63 -13.92 -12.31 -4.95
C VAL A 63 -14.08 -11.56 -6.26
N GLY A 64 -14.18 -12.29 -7.37
CA GLY A 64 -14.42 -11.70 -8.69
C GLY A 64 -13.29 -10.81 -9.21
N VAL A 65 -12.08 -10.98 -8.69
CA VAL A 65 -10.90 -10.21 -9.09
C VAL A 65 -10.17 -10.93 -10.22
N GLU A 66 -9.99 -10.26 -11.35
CA GLU A 66 -9.16 -10.77 -12.44
C GLU A 66 -7.70 -10.92 -12.00
N HIS A 67 -7.04 -11.99 -12.45
CA HIS A 67 -5.64 -12.28 -12.07
C HIS A 67 -5.37 -12.39 -10.55
N ALA A 68 -6.39 -12.71 -9.75
CA ALA A 68 -6.27 -12.86 -8.30
C ALA A 68 -5.22 -13.90 -7.90
N GLU A 69 -5.04 -14.96 -8.70
CA GLU A 69 -4.00 -15.98 -8.52
C GLU A 69 -2.61 -15.36 -8.49
N ASP A 70 -2.29 -14.55 -9.51
CA ASP A 70 -0.98 -13.87 -9.62
C ASP A 70 -0.74 -12.89 -8.47
N TRP A 71 -1.78 -12.20 -8.02
CA TRP A 71 -1.67 -11.24 -6.91
C TRP A 71 -1.41 -11.96 -5.59
N LEU A 72 -2.13 -13.05 -5.36
CA LEU A 72 -2.01 -13.83 -4.15
C LEU A 72 -0.66 -14.56 -4.07
N ASP A 73 -0.19 -15.12 -5.18
CA ASP A 73 1.15 -15.74 -5.26
C ASP A 73 2.26 -14.73 -4.96
N ARG A 74 2.14 -13.51 -5.47
CA ARG A 74 3.10 -12.44 -5.15
C ARG A 74 3.06 -12.07 -3.68
N GLU A 75 1.87 -11.88 -3.10
CA GLU A 75 1.75 -11.55 -1.69
C GLU A 75 2.29 -12.68 -0.81
N ALA A 76 1.94 -13.93 -1.09
CA ALA A 76 2.46 -15.09 -0.37
C ALA A 76 4.00 -15.19 -0.48
N GLY A 77 4.54 -15.00 -1.68
CA GLY A 77 5.98 -14.97 -1.91
C GLY A 77 6.69 -13.85 -1.15
N ALA A 78 6.12 -12.64 -1.14
CA ALA A 78 6.64 -11.51 -0.38
C ALA A 78 6.63 -11.79 1.13
N LEU A 79 5.54 -12.33 1.68
CA LEU A 79 5.43 -12.67 3.10
C LEU A 79 6.43 -13.76 3.51
N MET A 80 6.70 -14.75 2.65
CA MET A 80 7.74 -15.74 2.88
C MET A 80 9.14 -15.10 2.91
N LEU A 81 9.42 -14.21 1.97
CA LEU A 81 10.70 -13.48 1.89
C LEU A 81 10.94 -12.61 3.13
N LEU A 82 9.89 -11.95 3.62
CA LEU A 82 9.96 -11.02 4.75
C LEU A 82 10.09 -11.73 6.10
N LYS A 83 9.81 -13.03 6.15
CA LYS A 83 9.94 -13.82 7.38
C LYS A 83 11.34 -13.75 7.95
N GLY A 84 11.45 -13.29 9.20
CA GLY A 84 12.73 -13.16 9.90
C GLY A 84 13.54 -11.93 9.53
N THR A 85 13.03 -11.04 8.67
CA THR A 85 13.61 -9.71 8.46
C THR A 85 13.16 -8.75 9.58
N GLY A 86 13.74 -7.55 9.60
CA GLY A 86 13.31 -6.49 10.52
C GLY A 86 12.05 -5.74 10.07
N VAL A 87 11.46 -6.09 8.91
CA VAL A 87 10.23 -5.46 8.40
C VAL A 87 9.02 -6.09 9.08
N PRO A 88 8.15 -5.30 9.72
CA PRO A 88 6.97 -5.82 10.42
C PRO A 88 5.86 -6.17 9.41
N ALA A 89 5.97 -7.34 8.77
CA ALA A 89 4.98 -7.87 7.84
C ALA A 89 4.17 -9.01 8.47
N PRO A 90 2.95 -9.30 8.00
CA PRO A 90 2.20 -10.49 8.43
C PRO A 90 2.97 -11.78 8.16
N GLY A 91 2.89 -12.74 9.07
CA GLY A 91 3.39 -14.09 8.82
C GLY A 91 2.43 -14.87 7.94
N LEU A 92 2.89 -15.45 6.83
CA LEU A 92 2.11 -16.34 6.01
C LEU A 92 1.77 -17.62 6.80
N VAL A 93 0.50 -17.99 6.84
CA VAL A 93 0.01 -19.26 7.42
C VAL A 93 -0.30 -20.26 6.31
N ALA A 94 -1.10 -19.85 5.31
CA ALA A 94 -1.44 -20.67 4.16
C ALA A 94 -1.90 -19.82 2.98
N ALA A 95 -1.81 -20.36 1.77
CA ALA A 95 -2.30 -19.77 0.54
C ALA A 95 -3.04 -20.81 -0.31
N ASP A 96 -4.12 -20.41 -0.95
CA ASP A 96 -4.89 -21.16 -1.94
C ASP A 96 -5.10 -20.29 -3.18
N PRO A 97 -4.05 -20.08 -3.99
CA PRO A 97 -4.09 -19.13 -5.10
C PRO A 97 -5.03 -19.59 -6.22
N THR A 98 -5.16 -20.89 -6.44
CA THR A 98 -5.98 -21.47 -7.51
C THR A 98 -7.42 -21.75 -7.07
N ALA A 99 -7.81 -21.37 -5.86
CA ALA A 99 -9.10 -21.70 -5.26
C ALA A 99 -9.41 -23.22 -5.23
N ALA A 100 -8.38 -24.05 -5.07
CA ALA A 100 -8.53 -25.50 -5.06
C ALA A 100 -9.33 -26.02 -3.86
N TYR A 101 -9.35 -25.26 -2.76
CA TYR A 101 -10.03 -25.61 -1.51
C TYR A 101 -11.04 -24.56 -1.06
N CYS A 102 -10.90 -23.34 -1.54
CA CYS A 102 -11.78 -22.22 -1.29
C CYS A 102 -12.66 -21.98 -2.52
N GLU A 103 -13.74 -21.23 -2.38
CA GLU A 103 -14.56 -20.79 -3.53
C GLU A 103 -13.81 -19.77 -4.41
N TYR A 104 -12.91 -19.01 -3.81
CA TYR A 104 -12.09 -17.97 -4.45
C TYR A 104 -10.65 -18.03 -3.94
N PRO A 105 -9.68 -17.51 -4.69
CA PRO A 105 -8.30 -17.39 -4.24
C PRO A 105 -8.23 -16.76 -2.85
N SER A 106 -7.53 -17.41 -1.92
CA SER A 106 -7.56 -17.02 -0.50
C SER A 106 -6.17 -17.10 0.15
N LEU A 107 -5.90 -16.17 1.06
CA LEU A 107 -4.67 -16.05 1.83
C LEU A 107 -4.99 -16.00 3.33
N LEU A 108 -4.30 -16.83 4.11
CA LEU A 108 -4.38 -16.83 5.57
C LEU A 108 -3.02 -16.38 6.14
N MET A 109 -3.05 -15.37 7.00
CA MET A 109 -1.85 -14.77 7.60
C MET A 109 -2.08 -14.36 9.06
N THR A 110 -1.01 -14.04 9.77
CA THR A 110 -1.10 -13.49 11.13
C THR A 110 -1.69 -12.08 11.11
N HIS A 111 -2.47 -11.76 12.15
CA HIS A 111 -2.93 -10.40 12.37
C HIS A 111 -1.83 -9.56 13.02
N LEU A 112 -1.64 -8.35 12.52
CA LEU A 112 -0.75 -7.36 13.12
C LEU A 112 -1.56 -6.36 13.96
N ALA A 113 -1.06 -6.06 15.14
CA ALA A 113 -1.66 -5.04 16.00
C ALA A 113 -1.40 -3.63 15.45
N GLY A 114 -2.28 -2.68 15.79
CA GLY A 114 -2.18 -1.30 15.32
C GLY A 114 -3.33 -0.91 14.40
N ARG A 115 -3.27 0.32 13.91
CA ARG A 115 -4.27 0.87 12.98
C ARG A 115 -3.61 1.79 11.96
N THR A 116 -4.22 1.98 10.84
CA THR A 116 -3.87 3.05 9.88
C THR A 116 -4.19 4.41 10.48
N VAL A 117 -3.39 5.42 10.15
CA VAL A 117 -3.57 6.79 10.64
C VAL A 117 -3.51 7.74 9.45
N LEU A 118 -4.69 8.25 9.06
CA LEU A 118 -4.87 9.08 7.87
C LEU A 118 -5.16 10.55 8.21
N ASP A 119 -5.28 10.92 9.50
CA ASP A 119 -5.47 12.30 9.94
C ASP A 119 -4.20 13.15 9.79
N ASP A 120 -4.35 14.47 9.99
CA ASP A 120 -3.25 15.42 9.84
C ASP A 120 -2.41 15.58 11.13
N GLU A 121 -2.85 14.96 12.26
CA GLU A 121 -2.16 15.09 13.53
C GLU A 121 -0.87 14.23 13.56
N GLY A 122 0.23 14.82 13.98
CA GLY A 122 1.51 14.13 14.19
C GLY A 122 2.25 13.72 12.90
N LEU A 123 1.98 14.34 11.76
CA LEU A 123 2.68 14.11 10.49
C LEU A 123 4.18 14.32 10.62
N GLU A 124 4.63 15.32 11.36
CA GLU A 124 6.06 15.59 11.64
C GLU A 124 6.79 14.37 12.25
N THR A 125 6.07 13.54 12.99
CA THR A 125 6.61 12.31 13.57
C THR A 125 6.44 11.12 12.64
N ARG A 126 5.27 11.01 11.97
CA ARG A 126 4.93 9.84 11.12
C ARG A 126 5.69 9.80 9.82
N VAL A 127 5.91 10.96 9.16
CA VAL A 127 6.62 11.01 7.87
C VAL A 127 8.06 10.48 8.00
N PRO A 128 8.88 10.86 8.99
CA PRO A 128 10.19 10.22 9.18
C PRO A 128 10.14 8.73 9.54
N LEU A 129 9.06 8.27 10.20
CA LEU A 129 8.88 6.84 10.49
C LEU A 129 8.59 6.05 9.22
N LEU A 130 7.71 6.55 8.36
CA LEU A 130 7.43 5.97 7.04
C LEU A 130 8.71 5.89 6.20
N ALA A 131 9.49 6.96 6.15
CA ALA A 131 10.75 7.03 5.42
C ALA A 131 11.75 5.95 5.89
N ARG A 132 11.99 5.84 7.20
CA ARG A 132 12.86 4.80 7.77
C ARG A 132 12.36 3.39 7.47
N GLN A 133 11.03 3.18 7.52
CA GLN A 133 10.45 1.87 7.19
C GLN A 133 10.67 1.51 5.73
N LEU A 134 10.53 2.48 4.83
CA LEU A 134 10.74 2.27 3.39
C LEU A 134 12.22 1.97 3.10
N VAL A 135 13.16 2.68 3.74
CA VAL A 135 14.60 2.36 3.65
C VAL A 135 14.87 0.93 4.10
N ALA A 136 14.25 0.46 5.19
CA ALA A 136 14.40 -0.92 5.66
C ALA A 136 13.85 -1.95 4.65
N ILE A 137 12.77 -1.65 3.96
CA ILE A 137 12.21 -2.48 2.86
C ILE A 137 13.20 -2.55 1.71
N HIS A 138 13.73 -1.42 1.24
CA HIS A 138 14.68 -1.36 0.14
C HIS A 138 16.06 -1.97 0.47
N ALA A 139 16.37 -2.15 1.74
CA ALA A 139 17.59 -2.85 2.19
C ALA A 139 17.50 -4.37 2.04
N ILE A 140 16.32 -4.93 1.80
CA ILE A 140 16.13 -6.38 1.63
C ILE A 140 16.83 -6.85 0.36
N ARG A 141 17.48 -8.00 0.47
CA ARG A 141 18.16 -8.65 -0.65
C ARG A 141 17.54 -10.03 -0.84
N PRO A 142 16.56 -10.16 -1.74
CA PRO A 142 15.95 -11.44 -2.04
C PRO A 142 16.96 -12.39 -2.69
N ALA A 143 16.91 -13.67 -2.34
CA ALA A 143 17.72 -14.71 -3.00
C ALA A 143 17.29 -14.87 -4.47
N GLU A 144 16.00 -14.78 -4.74
CA GLU A 144 15.40 -14.75 -6.06
C GLU A 144 14.73 -13.39 -6.25
N ARG A 145 15.04 -12.73 -7.37
CA ARG A 145 14.41 -11.45 -7.70
C ARG A 145 12.94 -11.65 -8.00
N PRO A 146 12.04 -10.83 -7.40
CA PRO A 146 10.65 -10.80 -7.83
C PRO A 146 10.55 -10.27 -9.27
N ARG A 147 9.35 -10.28 -9.83
CA ARG A 147 9.10 -9.71 -11.15
C ARG A 147 9.59 -8.27 -11.23
N GLU A 148 10.00 -7.86 -12.42
CA GLU A 148 10.29 -6.44 -12.68
C GLU A 148 9.02 -5.59 -12.47
N TYR A 149 9.23 -4.33 -12.05
CA TYR A 149 8.11 -3.41 -11.90
C TYR A 149 7.35 -3.21 -13.20
N VAL A 150 6.08 -2.94 -13.09
CA VAL A 150 5.23 -2.48 -14.19
C VAL A 150 4.87 -1.03 -13.95
N ALA A 151 4.99 -0.21 -14.98
CA ALA A 151 4.54 1.18 -14.91
C ALA A 151 3.02 1.23 -14.74
N LEU A 152 2.55 2.05 -13.80
CA LEU A 152 1.12 2.20 -13.51
C LEU A 152 0.41 3.07 -14.56
N THR A 153 1.15 3.92 -15.28
CA THR A 153 0.59 4.79 -16.33
C THR A 153 1.55 4.96 -17.51
N THR A 154 1.02 5.41 -18.62
CA THR A 154 1.75 5.84 -19.82
C THR A 154 1.35 7.27 -20.18
N ALA A 155 2.13 7.94 -21.02
CA ALA A 155 1.79 9.29 -21.48
C ALA A 155 0.43 9.39 -22.20
N ASP A 156 -0.05 8.26 -22.75
CA ASP A 156 -1.30 8.21 -23.52
C ASP A 156 -2.52 7.94 -22.63
N THR A 157 -2.33 7.43 -21.40
CA THR A 157 -3.41 7.12 -20.46
C THR A 157 -3.63 8.20 -19.41
N VAL A 158 -2.70 9.16 -19.28
CA VAL A 158 -2.81 10.29 -18.34
C VAL A 158 -4.06 11.12 -18.62
N VAL A 159 -4.86 11.36 -17.58
CA VAL A 159 -6.06 12.20 -17.63
C VAL A 159 -5.80 13.51 -16.87
N THR A 160 -5.62 14.61 -17.62
CA THR A 160 -5.44 15.93 -17.00
C THR A 160 -6.73 16.38 -16.31
N PRO A 161 -6.71 16.69 -14.99
CA PRO A 161 -7.89 17.18 -14.30
C PRO A 161 -8.44 18.48 -14.91
N LYS A 162 -9.76 18.65 -14.80
CA LYS A 162 -10.40 19.86 -15.34
C LYS A 162 -9.95 21.11 -14.58
N GLY A 163 -9.36 22.06 -15.31
CA GLY A 163 -8.87 23.32 -14.76
C GLY A 163 -7.45 23.26 -14.20
N ALA A 164 -6.76 22.15 -14.39
CA ALA A 164 -5.36 21.98 -14.01
C ALA A 164 -4.42 22.90 -14.83
N ASP A 165 -3.20 23.11 -14.30
CA ASP A 165 -2.16 23.89 -15.01
C ASP A 165 -1.70 23.15 -16.27
N ALA A 166 -2.23 23.56 -17.42
CA ALA A 166 -1.94 22.92 -18.69
C ALA A 166 -0.45 22.93 -19.07
N VAL A 167 0.32 23.93 -18.62
CA VAL A 167 1.75 24.04 -18.90
C VAL A 167 2.51 22.97 -18.10
N ALA A 168 2.26 22.91 -16.79
CA ALA A 168 2.88 21.93 -15.90
C ALA A 168 2.54 20.49 -16.32
N TRP A 169 1.29 20.20 -16.64
CA TRP A 169 0.84 18.87 -17.04
C TRP A 169 1.43 18.45 -18.40
N THR A 170 1.49 19.36 -19.38
CA THR A 170 2.13 19.05 -20.66
C THR A 170 3.60 18.72 -20.46
N ALA A 171 4.31 19.52 -19.68
CA ALA A 171 5.71 19.28 -19.37
C ALA A 171 5.91 17.95 -18.61
N ALA A 172 5.06 17.64 -17.63
CA ALA A 172 5.09 16.38 -16.89
C ALA A 172 4.86 15.15 -17.81
N ILE A 173 3.90 15.22 -18.72
CA ILE A 173 3.64 14.18 -19.72
C ILE A 173 4.86 14.01 -20.64
N ASP A 174 5.51 15.10 -21.04
CA ASP A 174 6.71 15.04 -21.88
C ASP A 174 7.90 14.41 -21.15
N VAL A 175 8.02 14.58 -19.83
CA VAL A 175 9.01 13.87 -19.01
C VAL A 175 8.83 12.35 -19.13
N ILE A 176 7.62 11.82 -18.96
CA ILE A 176 7.39 10.36 -18.99
C ILE A 176 7.35 9.76 -20.40
N ARG A 177 7.32 10.59 -21.45
CA ARG A 177 7.55 10.15 -22.84
C ARG A 177 9.01 9.81 -23.12
N GLN A 178 9.94 10.34 -22.32
CA GLN A 178 11.35 9.98 -22.45
C GLN A 178 11.56 8.51 -22.04
N PRO A 179 12.63 7.87 -22.55
CA PRO A 179 13.05 6.57 -22.06
C PRO A 179 13.30 6.61 -20.54
N ALA A 180 12.93 5.52 -19.86
CA ALA A 180 13.23 5.40 -18.43
C ALA A 180 14.75 5.52 -18.19
N PRO A 181 15.17 6.31 -17.19
CA PRO A 181 16.59 6.40 -16.85
C PRO A 181 17.10 5.07 -16.31
N PRO A 182 18.42 4.80 -16.40
CA PRO A 182 19.02 3.63 -15.79
C PRO A 182 18.83 3.67 -14.27
N TYR A 183 18.67 2.49 -13.65
CA TYR A 183 18.46 2.38 -12.22
C TYR A 183 19.19 1.18 -11.62
N GLU A 184 19.49 1.26 -10.33
CA GLU A 184 19.84 0.10 -9.54
C GLU A 184 18.58 -0.50 -8.93
N GLY A 185 18.27 -1.75 -9.30
CA GLY A 185 17.06 -2.41 -8.81
C GLY A 185 17.13 -2.76 -7.32
N ARG A 186 16.01 -2.61 -6.65
CA ARG A 186 15.77 -2.97 -5.25
C ARG A 186 14.44 -3.71 -5.12
N PHE A 187 14.27 -4.37 -3.97
CA PHE A 187 12.99 -4.92 -3.56
C PHE A 187 12.03 -3.79 -3.22
N LEU A 188 10.88 -3.75 -3.89
CA LEU A 188 9.86 -2.72 -3.76
C LEU A 188 8.56 -3.28 -3.20
N HIS A 189 7.86 -2.46 -2.43
CA HIS A 189 6.48 -2.71 -2.01
C HIS A 189 5.49 -2.43 -3.15
N ARG A 190 5.67 -1.33 -3.86
CA ARG A 190 4.87 -0.78 -4.98
C ARG A 190 3.48 -0.26 -4.61
N ASP A 191 3.09 -0.39 -3.35
CA ASP A 191 1.88 0.21 -2.80
C ASP A 191 2.14 0.70 -1.35
N PHE A 192 3.33 1.25 -1.10
CA PHE A 192 3.72 1.76 0.20
C PHE A 192 3.15 3.16 0.43
N HIS A 193 2.16 3.27 1.31
CA HIS A 193 1.52 4.54 1.66
C HIS A 193 0.88 4.47 3.06
N PRO A 194 0.44 5.62 3.67
CA PRO A 194 -0.12 5.63 5.03
C PRO A 194 -1.29 4.66 5.27
N GLY A 195 -2.05 4.32 4.23
CA GLY A 195 -3.17 3.36 4.31
C GLY A 195 -2.73 1.90 4.50
N ASN A 196 -1.48 1.57 4.11
CA ASN A 196 -0.91 0.23 4.21
C ASN A 196 0.09 0.10 5.37
N VAL A 197 0.19 1.12 6.23
CA VAL A 197 1.09 1.11 7.40
C VAL A 197 0.27 1.21 8.69
N LEU A 198 0.51 0.26 9.60
CA LEU A 198 -0.14 0.20 10.90
C LEU A 198 0.75 0.86 11.94
N PHE A 199 0.13 1.71 12.75
CA PHE A 199 0.77 2.40 13.86
C PHE A 199 0.20 1.97 15.21
N ASP A 200 1.09 1.82 16.19
CA ASP A 200 0.72 1.84 17.60
C ASP A 200 0.75 3.31 18.04
N VAL A 201 -0.42 3.88 18.20
CA VAL A 201 -0.59 5.27 18.62
C VAL A 201 -1.24 5.24 19.99
N ALA A 202 -0.44 5.48 21.04
CA ALA A 202 -0.99 5.66 22.38
C ALA A 202 -1.79 6.98 22.42
N PRO A 203 -3.06 6.98 22.87
CA PRO A 203 -3.90 8.19 22.88
C PRO A 203 -3.30 9.38 23.64
N ALA A 204 -2.38 9.12 24.57
CA ALA A 204 -1.75 10.13 25.42
C ALA A 204 -0.36 10.60 24.96
N ARG A 205 0.20 10.05 23.87
CA ARG A 205 1.56 10.39 23.40
C ARG A 205 1.67 10.26 21.87
N PRO A 206 1.25 11.25 21.09
CA PRO A 206 1.48 11.28 19.64
C PRO A 206 2.97 11.13 19.27
N ALA A 207 3.86 11.66 20.11
CA ALA A 207 5.31 11.56 19.93
C ALA A 207 5.88 10.14 20.16
N GLY A 208 5.08 9.19 20.64
CA GLY A 208 5.45 7.78 20.83
C GLY A 208 4.96 6.85 19.73
N ALA A 209 4.53 7.37 18.58
CA ALA A 209 4.10 6.55 17.45
C ALA A 209 5.21 5.62 17.00
N ARG A 210 4.86 4.35 16.75
CA ARG A 210 5.77 3.39 16.12
C ARG A 210 5.00 2.59 15.07
N ILE A 211 5.68 2.19 14.01
CA ILE A 211 5.12 1.28 13.02
C ILE A 211 5.10 -0.13 13.60
N THR A 212 3.94 -0.77 13.53
CA THR A 212 3.69 -2.15 13.99
C THR A 212 3.40 -3.10 12.86
N GLY A 213 3.11 -2.59 11.66
CA GLY A 213 2.81 -3.42 10.51
C GLY A 213 2.92 -2.67 9.19
N VAL A 214 3.32 -3.40 8.16
CA VAL A 214 3.19 -3.03 6.75
C VAL A 214 2.44 -4.16 6.07
N VAL A 215 1.35 -3.82 5.39
CA VAL A 215 0.40 -4.77 4.79
C VAL A 215 0.23 -4.51 3.30
N ASP A 216 -0.46 -5.42 2.61
CA ASP A 216 -0.76 -5.38 1.17
C ASP A 216 0.49 -5.47 0.28
N TRP A 217 1.12 -6.63 0.29
CA TRP A 217 2.34 -6.93 -0.46
C TRP A 217 2.09 -7.48 -1.88
N ALA A 218 0.85 -7.44 -2.38
CA ALA A 218 0.46 -8.00 -3.66
C ALA A 218 1.12 -7.32 -4.88
N ALA A 219 1.54 -6.06 -4.73
CA ALA A 219 2.19 -5.28 -5.79
C ALA A 219 3.71 -5.44 -5.84
N THR A 220 4.31 -6.17 -4.90
CA THR A 220 5.76 -6.35 -4.75
C THR A 220 6.47 -6.64 -6.08
N SER A 221 7.60 -5.97 -6.29
CA SER A 221 8.38 -6.08 -7.53
C SER A 221 9.85 -5.71 -7.32
N TRP A 222 10.63 -5.77 -8.40
CA TRP A 222 12.01 -5.33 -8.49
C TRP A 222 12.11 -4.09 -9.36
N GLY A 223 12.72 -3.01 -8.88
CA GLY A 223 12.80 -1.77 -9.63
C GLY A 223 13.56 -0.65 -8.90
N PRO A 224 13.50 0.59 -9.41
CA PRO A 224 14.12 1.74 -8.75
C PRO A 224 13.36 2.12 -7.48
N VAL A 225 14.09 2.44 -6.42
CA VAL A 225 13.52 2.88 -5.13
C VAL A 225 12.61 4.10 -5.28
N ASP A 226 12.92 4.94 -6.26
CA ASP A 226 12.18 6.18 -6.55
C ASP A 226 10.70 5.93 -6.82
N LEU A 227 10.31 4.75 -7.32
CA LEU A 227 8.89 4.41 -7.53
C LEU A 227 8.11 4.30 -6.21
N ASP A 228 8.68 3.67 -5.18
CA ASP A 228 8.03 3.59 -3.87
C ASP A 228 8.07 4.96 -3.14
N VAL A 229 9.16 5.70 -3.31
CA VAL A 229 9.27 7.07 -2.78
C VAL A 229 8.21 7.96 -3.43
N ALA A 230 8.10 7.92 -4.76
CA ALA A 230 7.11 8.68 -5.51
C ALA A 230 5.68 8.30 -5.12
N HIS A 231 5.40 6.99 -4.97
CA HIS A 231 4.08 6.50 -4.58
C HIS A 231 3.65 7.01 -3.20
N CYS A 232 4.53 6.90 -2.21
CA CYS A 232 4.26 7.42 -0.88
C CYS A 232 4.14 8.95 -0.86
N SER A 233 5.02 9.65 -1.59
CA SER A 233 4.99 11.11 -1.75
C SER A 233 3.68 11.59 -2.35
N ALA A 234 3.23 10.98 -3.44
CA ALA A 234 1.95 11.31 -4.07
C ALA A 234 0.77 11.06 -3.12
N ASN A 235 0.72 9.91 -2.45
CA ASN A 235 -0.32 9.64 -1.45
C ASN A 235 -0.33 10.68 -0.31
N LEU A 236 0.83 11.06 0.22
CA LEU A 236 0.91 12.10 1.25
C LEU A 236 0.50 13.48 0.72
N ALA A 237 0.87 13.81 -0.52
CA ALA A 237 0.42 15.05 -1.17
C ALA A 237 -1.10 15.10 -1.33
N LEU A 238 -1.72 14.00 -1.75
CA LEU A 238 -3.17 13.90 -1.93
C LEU A 238 -3.92 13.90 -0.59
N LEU A 239 -3.38 13.23 0.46
CA LEU A 239 -3.98 13.17 1.79
C LEU A 239 -3.83 14.47 2.59
N HIS A 240 -2.67 15.13 2.51
CA HIS A 240 -2.26 16.15 3.47
C HIS A 240 -1.80 17.47 2.79
N GLY A 241 -1.71 17.50 1.47
CA GLY A 241 -1.24 18.62 0.66
C GLY A 241 0.17 18.44 0.12
N PRO A 242 0.52 19.13 -1.00
CA PRO A 242 1.76 18.93 -1.76
C PRO A 242 3.04 19.00 -0.93
N ALA A 243 3.09 19.89 0.05
CA ALA A 243 4.27 20.06 0.91
C ALA A 243 4.66 18.75 1.65
N TRP A 244 3.69 17.94 2.04
CA TRP A 244 3.97 16.67 2.74
C TRP A 244 4.51 15.59 1.79
N GLY A 245 4.08 15.61 0.53
CA GLY A 245 4.68 14.75 -0.50
C GLY A 245 6.16 15.08 -0.72
N LEU A 246 6.48 16.36 -0.89
CA LEU A 246 7.88 16.81 -1.05
C LEU A 246 8.71 16.50 0.20
N ARG A 247 8.16 16.76 1.39
CA ARG A 247 8.82 16.49 2.69
C ARG A 247 9.16 15.00 2.87
N PHE A 248 8.32 14.08 2.34
CA PHE A 248 8.60 12.64 2.43
C PHE A 248 9.85 12.25 1.65
N ALA A 249 10.06 12.80 0.45
CA ALA A 249 11.25 12.54 -0.34
C ALA A 249 12.53 12.95 0.40
N GLU A 250 12.52 14.15 1.01
CA GLU A 250 13.63 14.62 1.86
C GLU A 250 13.84 13.68 3.07
N ALA A 251 12.76 13.29 3.76
CA ALA A 251 12.82 12.38 4.90
C ALA A 251 13.39 11.01 4.53
N TYR A 252 13.13 10.53 3.30
CA TYR A 252 13.70 9.29 2.80
C TYR A 252 15.23 9.37 2.64
N GLU A 253 15.75 10.48 2.09
CA GLU A 253 17.19 10.75 2.02
C GLU A 253 17.82 10.92 3.42
N GLU A 254 17.17 11.68 4.31
CA GLU A 254 17.59 11.85 5.70
C GLU A 254 17.66 10.51 6.46
N ALA A 255 16.79 9.55 6.12
CA ALA A 255 16.80 8.21 6.69
C ALA A 255 17.90 7.30 6.11
N GLY A 256 18.71 7.78 5.18
CA GLY A 256 19.78 7.04 4.52
C GLY A 256 19.35 6.33 3.24
N GLY A 257 18.17 6.65 2.71
CA GLY A 257 17.73 6.20 1.40
C GLY A 257 18.56 6.79 0.27
N MET A 258 18.69 6.07 -0.81
CA MET A 258 19.48 6.48 -1.98
C MET A 258 18.58 6.49 -3.22
N PRO A 259 17.88 7.60 -3.51
CA PRO A 259 17.13 7.76 -4.76
C PRO A 259 18.11 7.91 -5.95
N ALA A 260 17.59 8.07 -7.15
CA ALA A 260 18.37 8.34 -8.35
C ALA A 260 19.30 9.54 -8.15
N SER A 261 20.49 9.50 -8.77
CA SER A 261 21.59 10.43 -8.47
C SER A 261 21.37 11.84 -8.99
N THR A 262 20.66 11.98 -10.11
CA THR A 262 20.38 13.29 -10.71
C THR A 262 18.93 13.72 -10.47
N ALA A 263 18.71 15.03 -10.39
CA ALA A 263 17.37 15.59 -10.23
C ALA A 263 16.44 15.20 -11.39
N SER A 264 16.95 15.15 -12.62
CA SER A 264 16.14 14.78 -13.79
C SER A 264 15.71 13.30 -13.77
N GLU A 265 16.57 12.39 -13.28
CA GLU A 265 16.19 10.97 -13.10
C GLU A 265 15.15 10.81 -12.00
N ARG A 266 15.30 11.50 -10.86
CA ARG A 266 14.30 11.53 -9.79
C ARG A 266 12.97 12.08 -10.29
N LEU A 267 12.99 13.20 -10.99
CA LEU A 267 11.80 13.83 -11.57
C LEU A 267 11.04 12.86 -12.48
N TYR A 268 11.76 12.11 -13.34
CA TYR A 268 11.13 11.10 -14.20
C TYR A 268 10.29 10.10 -13.41
N TRP A 269 10.84 9.52 -12.34
CA TRP A 269 10.14 8.52 -11.54
C TRP A 269 8.99 9.11 -10.74
N TRP A 270 9.17 10.30 -10.17
CA TRP A 270 8.16 10.96 -9.36
C TRP A 270 6.97 11.42 -10.19
N VAL A 271 7.22 12.01 -11.33
CA VAL A 271 6.15 12.40 -12.27
C VAL A 271 5.44 11.16 -12.80
N ARG A 272 6.19 10.11 -13.15
CA ARG A 272 5.61 8.88 -13.68
C ARG A 272 4.64 8.21 -12.72
N ASP A 273 4.97 8.11 -11.45
CA ASP A 273 4.08 7.54 -10.44
C ASP A 273 2.98 8.53 -10.03
N GLY A 274 3.29 9.81 -9.90
CA GLY A 274 2.31 10.85 -9.57
C GLY A 274 1.19 10.96 -10.61
N LEU A 275 1.51 10.91 -11.91
CA LEU A 275 0.52 10.96 -12.99
C LEU A 275 -0.38 9.72 -13.03
N ALA A 276 0.02 8.58 -12.47
CA ALA A 276 -0.82 7.39 -12.39
C ALA A 276 -2.12 7.62 -11.60
N PHE A 277 -2.09 8.51 -10.62
CA PHE A 277 -3.28 8.87 -9.84
C PHE A 277 -4.33 9.63 -10.66
N SER A 278 -3.97 10.17 -11.83
CA SER A 278 -4.88 10.98 -12.66
C SER A 278 -5.97 10.15 -13.34
N GLU A 279 -5.72 8.87 -13.61
CA GLU A 279 -6.66 8.01 -14.35
C GLU A 279 -7.91 7.72 -13.54
N GLU A 280 -7.75 7.45 -12.23
CA GLU A 280 -8.88 7.15 -11.35
C GLU A 280 -8.71 7.72 -9.93
N VAL A 281 -8.74 9.04 -9.79
CA VAL A 281 -8.68 9.73 -8.48
C VAL A 281 -9.72 9.20 -7.47
N ARG A 282 -10.85 8.68 -7.97
CA ARG A 282 -11.92 8.11 -7.14
C ARG A 282 -11.45 6.86 -6.38
N LEU A 283 -10.54 6.05 -6.94
CA LEU A 283 -10.05 4.83 -6.30
C LEU A 283 -9.28 5.13 -5.00
N VAL A 284 -8.64 6.29 -4.92
CA VAL A 284 -7.96 6.71 -3.68
C VAL A 284 -8.83 7.56 -2.77
N SER A 285 -9.67 8.45 -3.32
CA SER A 285 -10.49 9.35 -2.52
C SER A 285 -11.64 8.64 -1.80
N GLN A 286 -12.24 7.62 -2.40
CA GLN A 286 -13.36 6.89 -1.79
C GLN A 286 -12.96 6.12 -0.52
N PRO A 287 -11.91 5.26 -0.50
CA PRO A 287 -11.46 4.58 0.71
C PRO A 287 -11.09 5.54 1.85
N TRP A 288 -10.47 6.68 1.54
CA TRP A 288 -10.13 7.67 2.55
C TRP A 288 -11.37 8.32 3.18
N ARG A 289 -12.40 8.60 2.38
CA ARG A 289 -13.67 9.13 2.88
C ARG A 289 -14.41 8.12 3.75
N GLU A 290 -14.40 6.85 3.37
CA GLU A 290 -14.95 5.75 4.16
C GLU A 290 -14.18 5.56 5.48
N ALA A 291 -12.87 5.84 5.48
CA ALA A 291 -12.02 5.85 6.67
C ALA A 291 -12.13 7.14 7.50
N GLY A 292 -13.08 8.04 7.20
CA GLY A 292 -13.37 9.23 7.99
C GLY A 292 -12.86 10.56 7.44
N ARG A 293 -12.07 10.57 6.35
CA ARG A 293 -11.59 11.79 5.69
C ARG A 293 -12.65 12.34 4.69
N THR A 294 -13.83 12.64 5.21
CA THR A 294 -15.02 13.00 4.40
C THR A 294 -14.84 14.26 3.56
N GLU A 295 -13.91 15.14 3.94
CA GLU A 295 -13.54 16.36 3.23
C GLU A 295 -12.74 16.08 1.95
N LEU A 296 -12.10 14.91 1.82
CA LEU A 296 -11.32 14.52 0.64
C LEU A 296 -12.24 14.03 -0.49
N THR A 297 -13.05 14.96 -1.01
CA THR A 297 -13.85 14.68 -2.19
C THR A 297 -12.96 14.45 -3.40
N THR A 298 -13.45 13.78 -4.43
CA THR A 298 -12.71 13.58 -5.70
C THR A 298 -12.13 14.90 -6.23
N ARG A 299 -12.92 15.98 -6.19
CA ARG A 299 -12.48 17.32 -6.61
C ARG A 299 -11.29 17.85 -5.77
N VAL A 300 -11.35 17.72 -4.45
CA VAL A 300 -10.25 18.17 -3.57
C VAL A 300 -8.97 17.37 -3.85
N VAL A 301 -9.11 16.08 -4.12
CA VAL A 301 -7.95 15.23 -4.45
C VAL A 301 -7.39 15.56 -5.83
N GLU A 302 -8.25 15.87 -6.82
CA GLU A 302 -7.81 16.39 -8.13
C GLU A 302 -7.08 17.73 -8.02
N GLU A 303 -7.58 18.68 -7.21
CA GLU A 303 -6.93 19.96 -6.96
C GLU A 303 -5.56 19.78 -6.27
N ARG A 304 -5.43 18.83 -5.35
CA ARG A 304 -4.16 18.51 -4.71
C ARG A 304 -3.19 17.79 -5.63
N LEU A 305 -3.68 16.92 -6.51
CA LEU A 305 -2.87 16.28 -7.53
C LEU A 305 -2.29 17.32 -8.50
N ASP A 306 -3.12 18.25 -8.99
CA ASP A 306 -2.65 19.34 -9.84
C ASP A 306 -1.58 20.18 -9.15
N ALA A 307 -1.82 20.60 -7.91
CA ALA A 307 -0.84 21.37 -7.13
C ALA A 307 0.45 20.58 -6.88
N TYR A 308 0.37 19.25 -6.70
CA TYR A 308 1.56 18.41 -6.51
C TYR A 308 2.35 18.27 -7.81
N VAL A 309 1.69 18.00 -8.94
CA VAL A 309 2.35 17.92 -10.25
C VAL A 309 3.02 19.25 -10.60
N THR A 310 2.33 20.38 -10.39
CA THR A 310 2.91 21.71 -10.59
C THR A 310 4.14 21.92 -9.71
N ALA A 311 4.06 21.57 -8.42
CA ALA A 311 5.21 21.70 -7.51
C ALA A 311 6.42 20.84 -7.92
N LEU A 312 6.18 19.64 -8.46
CA LEU A 312 7.26 18.80 -9.01
C LEU A 312 7.94 19.44 -10.21
N MET A 313 7.16 20.09 -11.09
CA MET A 313 7.68 20.75 -12.29
C MET A 313 8.40 22.07 -12.00
N ASP A 314 8.02 22.76 -10.92
CA ASP A 314 8.65 24.01 -10.47
C ASP A 314 9.91 23.79 -9.61
N ALA A 315 10.15 22.55 -9.16
CA ALA A 315 11.31 22.25 -8.32
C ALA A 315 12.62 22.53 -9.08
N PRO A 316 13.56 23.26 -8.48
CA PRO A 316 14.85 23.50 -9.14
C PRO A 316 15.56 22.18 -9.38
N GLY A 317 16.00 21.97 -10.63
CA GLY A 317 16.69 20.78 -11.12
C GLY A 317 18.06 20.52 -10.47
#